data_a67ec13a6fb4441e318917fac013ea34
#
_entry.id   a67ec13a6fb4441e318917fac013ea34
#
_cell.length_a   1.000
_cell.length_b   1.000
_cell.length_c   1.000
_cell.angle_alpha   90.00
_cell.angle_beta   90.00
_cell.angle_gamma   90.00
#
_symmetry.space_group_name_H-M   'P 1'
#
loop_
_entity.id
_entity.type
_entity.pdbx_description
1 polymer ?
#
loop_
_entity_poly.entity_id
_entity_poly.type
_entity_poly.pdbx_seq_one_letter_code
_entity_poly.pdbx_strand_id
1 'polypeptide(L)'
;LDFWTHAPTIRATGRRCGADLKESMKRIVLFVLTNLAVVVVLGIVASLLGVNRFLTANGLNLGALMGYALIMGFGGAIISLLISKPVAKWSSGVTVIDGSGSADERRIVETVRRFADKAGIGMPEVGIFEGDPNAFATGAFKNSALVAVSTGLLQGMTREEVEAVIGHEVAHIANGDMVTMTLIQGVMNTFVVFLSRVIGYAVDSFLRK
;
A
#
# COMPACT_ATOMS: atom_id res chain seq x y z
N LEU A 1 -36.89 37.21 -21.04
CA LEU A 1 -35.93 38.30 -20.84
C LEU A 1 -35.68 38.41 -19.34
N ASP A 2 -34.72 37.60 -18.80
CA ASP A 2 -33.95 37.81 -17.58
C ASP A 2 -33.29 36.49 -17.14
N PHE A 3 -32.22 36.12 -17.89
CA PHE A 3 -31.51 34.85 -17.69
C PHE A 3 -30.10 35.03 -17.09
N TRP A 4 -29.82 36.19 -16.43
CA TRP A 4 -28.44 36.53 -16.00
C TRP A 4 -28.32 37.03 -14.54
N THR A 5 -29.03 36.44 -13.56
CA THR A 5 -28.90 36.87 -12.14
C THR A 5 -28.66 35.77 -11.13
N HIS A 6 -27.96 34.66 -11.46
CA HIS A 6 -27.40 33.78 -10.43
C HIS A 6 -25.96 33.38 -10.80
N ALA A 7 -25.02 34.30 -10.58
CA ALA A 7 -23.62 33.94 -10.44
C ALA A 7 -23.39 33.30 -9.07
N PRO A 8 -22.87 32.06 -8.99
CA PRO A 8 -22.51 31.50 -7.71
C PRO A 8 -21.31 32.27 -7.14
N THR A 9 -21.50 32.84 -5.99
CA THR A 9 -20.48 33.54 -5.19
C THR A 9 -19.35 32.56 -4.88
N ILE A 10 -18.19 32.73 -5.53
CA ILE A 10 -16.95 32.05 -5.19
C ILE A 10 -16.47 32.56 -3.83
N ARG A 11 -16.89 31.92 -2.75
CA ARG A 11 -16.42 32.20 -1.39
C ARG A 11 -15.33 31.19 -1.00
N ALA A 12 -14.14 31.73 -0.83
CA ALA A 12 -13.06 31.26 0.05
C ALA A 12 -12.36 29.92 -0.25
N THR A 13 -11.46 29.94 -1.21
CA THR A 13 -10.44 28.90 -1.45
C THR A 13 -9.22 28.97 -0.52
N GLY A 14 -9.14 29.96 0.38
CA GLY A 14 -7.93 30.17 1.20
C GLY A 14 -7.75 29.21 2.40
N ARG A 15 -8.81 28.60 2.91
CA ARG A 15 -8.71 27.70 4.08
C ARG A 15 -8.44 26.23 3.73
N ARG A 16 -8.76 25.77 2.54
CA ARG A 16 -8.49 24.37 2.11
C ARG A 16 -7.03 24.13 1.79
N CYS A 17 -6.32 25.08 1.20
CA CYS A 17 -4.91 24.92 0.82
C CYS A 17 -3.98 24.66 2.03
N GLY A 18 -4.23 25.28 3.19
CA GLY A 18 -3.43 25.06 4.39
C GLY A 18 -3.69 23.70 5.08
N ALA A 19 -4.92 23.18 5.00
CA ALA A 19 -5.28 21.87 5.52
C ALA A 19 -4.69 20.75 4.64
N ASP A 20 -4.78 20.88 3.32
CA ASP A 20 -4.24 19.92 2.36
C ASP A 20 -2.71 19.82 2.43
N LEU A 21 -2.03 20.97 2.65
CA LEU A 21 -0.57 20.99 2.84
C LEU A 21 -0.17 20.25 4.12
N LYS A 22 -0.92 20.45 5.21
CA LYS A 22 -0.66 19.81 6.51
C LYS A 22 -0.93 18.29 6.47
N GLU A 23 -1.96 17.86 5.76
CA GLU A 23 -2.25 16.45 5.51
C GLU A 23 -1.19 15.81 4.63
N SER A 24 -0.77 16.46 3.56
CA SER A 24 0.31 15.98 2.69
C SER A 24 1.64 15.87 3.44
N MET A 25 1.96 16.86 4.28
CA MET A 25 3.15 16.82 5.15
C MET A 25 3.11 15.66 6.14
N LYS A 26 1.96 15.39 6.78
CA LYS A 26 1.81 14.23 7.68
C LYS A 26 2.06 12.91 6.96
N ARG A 27 1.54 12.73 5.75
CA ARG A 27 1.74 11.53 4.93
C ARG A 27 3.20 11.33 4.58
N ILE A 28 3.91 12.40 4.19
CA ILE A 28 5.35 12.36 3.91
C ILE A 28 6.15 12.01 5.17
N VAL A 29 5.85 12.65 6.30
CA VAL A 29 6.52 12.37 7.58
C VAL A 29 6.28 10.92 8.01
N LEU A 30 5.05 10.43 7.95
CA LEU A 30 4.72 9.04 8.28
C LEU A 30 5.44 8.06 7.34
N PHE A 31 5.48 8.36 6.04
CA PHE A 31 6.20 7.54 5.06
C PHE A 31 7.69 7.47 5.40
N VAL A 32 8.34 8.61 5.66
CA VAL A 32 9.77 8.65 6.04
C VAL A 32 10.02 7.92 7.36
N LEU A 33 9.15 8.13 8.37
CA LEU A 33 9.29 7.49 9.68
C LEU A 33 9.13 5.97 9.60
N THR A 34 8.16 5.49 8.82
CA THR A 34 7.93 4.07 8.61
C THR A 34 9.11 3.43 7.90
N ASN A 35 9.62 4.05 6.83
CA ASN A 35 10.80 3.54 6.13
C ASN A 35 12.05 3.52 7.03
N LEU A 36 12.25 4.57 7.82
CA LEU A 36 13.35 4.63 8.79
C LEU A 36 13.21 3.52 9.85
N ALA A 37 12.01 3.29 10.38
CA ALA A 37 11.75 2.22 11.34
C ALA A 37 12.06 0.84 10.74
N VAL A 38 11.65 0.58 9.49
CA VAL A 38 11.97 -0.66 8.77
C VAL A 38 13.49 -0.83 8.62
N VAL A 39 14.21 0.20 8.21
CA VAL A 39 15.68 0.15 8.08
C VAL A 39 16.36 -0.14 9.43
N VAL A 40 15.88 0.48 10.52
CA VAL A 40 16.41 0.23 11.87
C VAL A 40 16.15 -1.21 12.31
N VAL A 41 14.92 -1.71 12.16
CA VAL A 41 14.57 -3.10 12.52
C VAL A 41 15.38 -4.09 11.71
N LEU A 42 15.49 -3.90 10.41
CA LEU A 42 16.31 -4.75 9.53
C LEU A 42 17.80 -4.67 9.91
N GLY A 43 18.30 -3.50 10.30
CA GLY A 43 19.65 -3.31 10.79
C GLY A 43 19.93 -4.08 12.10
N ILE A 44 18.97 -4.06 13.03
CA ILE A 44 19.07 -4.82 14.28
C ILE A 44 19.08 -6.32 14.00
N VAL A 45 18.13 -6.82 13.17
CA VAL A 45 18.07 -8.23 12.79
C VAL A 45 19.37 -8.68 12.09
N ALA A 46 19.88 -7.89 11.15
CA ALA A 46 21.14 -8.17 10.49
C ALA A 46 22.33 -8.22 11.48
N SER A 47 22.35 -7.32 12.46
CA SER A 47 23.38 -7.30 13.52
C SER A 47 23.30 -8.54 14.41
N LEU A 48 22.10 -8.96 14.81
CA LEU A 48 21.88 -10.17 15.60
C LEU A 48 22.28 -11.44 14.84
N LEU A 49 22.06 -11.48 13.54
CA LEU A 49 22.47 -12.59 12.67
C LEU A 49 23.97 -12.58 12.34
N GLY A 50 24.75 -11.61 12.88
CA GLY A 50 26.19 -11.51 12.67
C GLY A 50 26.62 -11.08 11.28
N VAL A 51 25.70 -10.68 10.40
CA VAL A 51 25.98 -10.29 9.01
C VAL A 51 26.90 -9.05 8.95
N ASN A 52 26.77 -8.16 9.92
CA ASN A 52 27.63 -6.97 10.01
C ASN A 52 29.12 -7.31 10.26
N ARG A 53 29.42 -8.39 11.00
CA ARG A 53 30.79 -8.84 11.24
C ARG A 53 31.47 -9.35 9.97
N PHE A 54 30.73 -10.03 9.11
CA PHE A 54 31.25 -10.57 7.85
C PHE A 54 31.61 -9.46 6.85
N LEU A 55 30.83 -8.36 6.86
CA LEU A 55 31.05 -7.22 5.97
C LEU A 55 32.18 -6.28 6.44
N THR A 56 32.50 -6.25 7.73
CA THR A 56 33.50 -5.33 8.30
C THR A 56 34.86 -5.96 8.56
N ALA A 57 34.95 -7.27 8.83
CA ALA A 57 36.21 -7.95 9.14
C ALA A 57 37.13 -8.14 7.94
N ASN A 58 36.60 -8.24 6.71
CA ASN A 58 37.34 -8.52 5.49
C ASN A 58 37.26 -7.37 4.45
N GLY A 59 36.86 -6.17 4.88
CA GLY A 59 36.56 -5.07 3.95
C GLY A 59 35.18 -5.19 3.30
N LEU A 60 34.81 -4.19 2.46
CA LEU A 60 33.51 -4.16 1.81
C LEU A 60 33.49 -5.13 0.62
N ASN A 61 32.95 -6.33 0.83
CA ASN A 61 32.69 -7.27 -0.25
C ASN A 61 31.36 -6.91 -0.92
N LEU A 62 31.42 -6.21 -2.05
CA LEU A 62 30.24 -5.75 -2.80
C LEU A 62 29.32 -6.90 -3.25
N GLY A 63 29.89 -8.07 -3.60
CA GLY A 63 29.10 -9.22 -4.00
C GLY A 63 28.26 -9.80 -2.85
N ALA A 64 28.88 -9.98 -1.67
CA ALA A 64 28.19 -10.42 -0.49
C ALA A 64 27.14 -9.40 -0.01
N LEU A 65 27.44 -8.09 -0.11
CA LEU A 65 26.51 -7.01 0.20
C LEU A 65 25.30 -7.01 -0.75
N MET A 66 25.52 -7.22 -2.05
CA MET A 66 24.44 -7.29 -3.04
C MET A 66 23.55 -8.50 -2.77
N GLY A 67 24.13 -9.69 -2.50
CA GLY A 67 23.37 -10.88 -2.12
C GLY A 67 22.51 -10.66 -0.86
N TYR A 68 23.08 -10.04 0.16
CA TYR A 68 22.36 -9.66 1.36
C TYR A 68 21.22 -8.67 1.06
N ALA A 69 21.50 -7.62 0.28
CA ALA A 69 20.49 -6.61 -0.07
C ALA A 69 19.33 -7.20 -0.87
N LEU A 70 19.61 -8.16 -1.79
CA LEU A 70 18.59 -8.90 -2.53
C LEU A 70 17.69 -9.72 -1.59
N ILE A 71 18.28 -10.51 -0.70
CA ILE A 71 17.52 -11.33 0.24
C ILE A 71 16.64 -10.46 1.14
N MET A 72 17.18 -9.36 1.67
CA MET A 72 16.43 -8.45 2.55
C MET A 72 15.37 -7.67 1.79
N GLY A 73 15.69 -7.15 0.59
CA GLY A 73 14.77 -6.36 -0.21
C GLY A 73 13.58 -7.17 -0.72
N PHE A 74 13.84 -8.29 -1.37
CA PHE A 74 12.76 -9.17 -1.88
C PHE A 74 12.10 -9.96 -0.77
N GLY A 75 12.85 -10.47 0.21
CA GLY A 75 12.28 -11.21 1.33
C GLY A 75 11.29 -10.35 2.11
N GLY A 76 11.64 -9.11 2.42
CA GLY A 76 10.74 -8.16 3.09
C GLY A 76 9.50 -7.84 2.26
N ALA A 77 9.66 -7.62 0.94
CA ALA A 77 8.55 -7.34 0.05
C ALA A 77 7.58 -8.53 -0.07
N ILE A 78 8.10 -9.75 -0.20
CA ILE A 78 7.29 -10.98 -0.29
C ILE A 78 6.53 -11.21 1.03
N ILE A 79 7.20 -11.09 2.17
CA ILE A 79 6.53 -11.22 3.49
C ILE A 79 5.44 -10.18 3.63
N SER A 80 5.71 -8.93 3.27
CA SER A 80 4.71 -7.85 3.28
C SER A 80 3.49 -8.17 2.42
N LEU A 81 3.70 -8.72 1.22
CA LEU A 81 2.60 -9.15 0.35
C LEU A 81 1.77 -10.27 0.97
N LEU A 82 2.43 -11.29 1.54
CA LEU A 82 1.74 -12.43 2.15
C LEU A 82 0.87 -12.04 3.35
N ILE A 83 1.32 -11.06 4.15
CA ILE A 83 0.58 -10.56 5.31
C ILE A 83 -0.32 -9.36 4.98
N SER A 84 -0.34 -8.86 3.73
CA SER A 84 -1.07 -7.66 3.34
C SER A 84 -2.55 -7.72 3.68
N LYS A 85 -3.21 -8.85 3.42
CA LYS A 85 -4.64 -9.05 3.67
C LYS A 85 -5.02 -9.00 5.17
N PRO A 86 -4.39 -9.77 6.08
CA PRO A 86 -4.68 -9.64 7.51
C PRO A 86 -4.31 -8.25 8.07
N VAL A 87 -3.21 -7.67 7.61
CA VAL A 87 -2.81 -6.32 8.02
C VAL A 87 -3.83 -5.27 7.57
N ALA A 88 -4.30 -5.33 6.33
CA ALA A 88 -5.31 -4.41 5.82
C ALA A 88 -6.64 -4.54 6.59
N LYS A 89 -7.10 -5.76 6.88
CA LYS A 89 -8.29 -5.98 7.71
C LYS A 89 -8.15 -5.35 9.09
N TRP A 90 -7.03 -5.55 9.73
CA TRP A 90 -6.78 -5.04 11.07
C TRP A 90 -6.57 -3.53 11.10
N SER A 91 -5.76 -2.98 10.20
CA SER A 91 -5.39 -1.55 10.18
C SER A 91 -6.52 -0.64 9.74
N SER A 92 -7.36 -1.09 8.81
CA SER A 92 -8.50 -0.33 8.30
C SER A 92 -9.83 -0.69 9.00
N GLY A 93 -9.83 -1.63 9.93
CA GLY A 93 -11.05 -2.06 10.61
C GLY A 93 -12.09 -2.68 9.65
N VAL A 94 -11.62 -3.42 8.64
CA VAL A 94 -12.50 -4.00 7.62
C VAL A 94 -13.38 -5.09 8.22
N THR A 95 -14.69 -4.90 8.12
CA THR A 95 -15.69 -5.92 8.40
C THR A 95 -16.00 -6.68 7.12
N VAL A 96 -15.72 -7.99 7.13
CA VAL A 96 -16.04 -8.86 5.99
C VAL A 96 -17.53 -9.08 5.90
N ILE A 97 -18.09 -8.96 4.70
CA ILE A 97 -19.51 -9.16 4.40
C ILE A 97 -19.69 -10.34 3.45
N ASP A 98 -20.73 -11.11 3.65
CA ASP A 98 -21.11 -12.27 2.81
C ASP A 98 -22.36 -12.04 1.95
N GLY A 99 -23.00 -10.88 2.13
CA GLY A 99 -24.23 -10.51 1.44
C GLY A 99 -25.49 -11.00 2.16
N SER A 100 -25.40 -11.53 3.39
CA SER A 100 -26.55 -11.92 4.20
C SER A 100 -27.22 -10.73 4.90
N GLY A 101 -26.52 -9.59 4.98
CA GLY A 101 -26.95 -8.37 5.66
C GLY A 101 -27.87 -7.49 4.83
N SER A 102 -27.58 -6.21 4.76
CA SER A 102 -28.38 -5.19 4.09
C SER A 102 -28.51 -5.38 2.57
N ALA A 103 -29.47 -4.69 1.95
CA ALA A 103 -29.61 -4.70 0.49
C ALA A 103 -28.37 -4.13 -0.22
N ASP A 104 -27.71 -3.14 0.41
CA ASP A 104 -26.49 -2.56 -0.14
C ASP A 104 -25.30 -3.53 -0.04
N GLU A 105 -25.15 -4.26 1.05
CA GLU A 105 -24.12 -5.30 1.17
C GLU A 105 -24.30 -6.40 0.13
N ARG A 106 -25.52 -6.89 -0.06
CA ARG A 106 -25.82 -7.89 -1.10
C ARG A 106 -25.41 -7.40 -2.48
N ARG A 107 -25.76 -6.16 -2.80
CA ARG A 107 -25.41 -5.56 -4.10
C ARG A 107 -23.90 -5.46 -4.30
N ILE A 108 -23.14 -5.05 -3.27
CA ILE A 108 -21.67 -4.96 -3.34
C ILE A 108 -21.09 -6.35 -3.61
N VAL A 109 -21.51 -7.36 -2.85
CA VAL A 109 -21.05 -8.75 -3.02
C VAL A 109 -21.40 -9.30 -4.41
N GLU A 110 -22.60 -9.05 -4.90
CA GLU A 110 -23.04 -9.46 -6.26
C GLU A 110 -22.23 -8.73 -7.34
N THR A 111 -21.93 -7.45 -7.14
CA THR A 111 -21.11 -6.67 -8.07
C THR A 111 -19.69 -7.23 -8.14
N VAL A 112 -19.05 -7.50 -7.01
CA VAL A 112 -17.72 -8.12 -6.96
C VAL A 112 -17.74 -9.49 -7.63
N ARG A 113 -18.75 -10.32 -7.35
CA ARG A 113 -18.93 -11.64 -7.99
C ARG A 113 -19.02 -11.54 -9.50
N ARG A 114 -19.89 -10.67 -10.00
CA ARG A 114 -20.07 -10.45 -11.44
C ARG A 114 -18.76 -10.05 -12.14
N PHE A 115 -17.97 -9.17 -11.54
CA PHE A 115 -16.68 -8.78 -12.11
C PHE A 115 -15.62 -9.86 -11.96
N ALA A 116 -15.59 -10.62 -10.86
CA ALA A 116 -14.68 -11.73 -10.66
C ALA A 116 -14.94 -12.85 -11.69
N ASP A 117 -16.20 -13.23 -11.89
CA ASP A 117 -16.61 -14.20 -12.88
C ASP A 117 -16.23 -13.76 -14.30
N LYS A 118 -16.49 -12.47 -14.64
CA LYS A 118 -16.11 -11.92 -15.93
C LYS A 118 -14.60 -11.89 -16.17
N ALA A 119 -13.82 -11.69 -15.10
CA ALA A 119 -12.36 -11.67 -15.12
C ALA A 119 -11.74 -13.06 -15.03
N GLY A 120 -12.52 -14.13 -14.78
CA GLY A 120 -12.05 -15.50 -14.62
C GLY A 120 -11.17 -15.73 -13.38
N ILE A 121 -11.43 -14.99 -12.30
CA ILE A 121 -10.73 -15.12 -11.02
C ILE A 121 -11.66 -15.71 -9.95
N GLY A 122 -11.07 -16.31 -8.90
CA GLY A 122 -11.83 -16.74 -7.74
C GLY A 122 -12.49 -15.55 -7.04
N MET A 123 -13.65 -15.78 -6.39
CA MET A 123 -14.39 -14.77 -5.66
C MET A 123 -13.52 -14.14 -4.55
N PRO A 124 -13.20 -12.84 -4.60
CA PRO A 124 -12.49 -12.17 -3.52
C PRO A 124 -13.36 -12.10 -2.26
N GLU A 125 -12.74 -12.01 -1.08
CA GLU A 125 -13.46 -11.56 0.10
C GLU A 125 -13.90 -10.10 -0.12
N VAL A 126 -15.09 -9.78 0.38
CA VAL A 126 -15.63 -8.43 0.28
C VAL A 126 -15.75 -7.84 1.67
N GLY A 127 -15.37 -6.59 1.84
CA GLY A 127 -15.44 -5.93 3.14
C GLY A 127 -15.84 -4.47 3.05
N ILE A 128 -16.33 -3.96 4.16
CA ILE A 128 -16.65 -2.55 4.38
C ILE A 128 -15.82 -2.04 5.54
N PHE A 129 -15.36 -0.80 5.46
CA PHE A 129 -14.64 -0.12 6.52
C PHE A 129 -15.12 1.33 6.69
N GLU A 130 -14.99 1.86 7.89
CA GLU A 130 -15.31 3.26 8.19
C GLU A 130 -14.21 4.18 7.67
N GLY A 131 -14.57 5.24 6.96
CA GLY A 131 -13.60 6.24 6.50
C GLY A 131 -14.09 7.11 5.36
N ASP A 132 -13.21 8.03 4.95
CA ASP A 132 -13.39 8.88 3.78
C ASP A 132 -13.59 8.05 2.50
N PRO A 133 -14.16 8.62 1.41
CA PRO A 133 -14.38 7.92 0.15
C PRO A 133 -13.11 7.22 -0.36
N ASN A 134 -13.07 5.90 -0.28
CA ASN A 134 -11.94 5.09 -0.67
C ASN A 134 -12.36 3.65 -0.97
N ALA A 135 -11.60 2.97 -1.82
CA ALA A 135 -11.67 1.53 -2.02
C ALA A 135 -10.26 1.00 -2.23
N PHE A 136 -10.05 -0.27 -1.95
CA PHE A 136 -8.78 -0.92 -2.23
C PHE A 136 -8.94 -2.42 -2.43
N ALA A 137 -8.03 -3.00 -3.20
CA ALA A 137 -7.84 -4.44 -3.29
C ALA A 137 -6.47 -4.82 -2.71
N THR A 138 -6.39 -5.98 -2.06
CA THR A 138 -5.15 -6.52 -1.51
C THR A 138 -5.16 -8.05 -1.45
N GLY A 139 -3.98 -8.64 -1.35
CA GLY A 139 -3.80 -10.09 -1.25
C GLY A 139 -2.70 -10.60 -2.17
N ALA A 140 -2.03 -11.67 -1.77
CA ALA A 140 -0.92 -12.25 -2.52
C ALA A 140 -1.36 -13.04 -3.76
N PHE A 141 -2.58 -13.57 -3.76
CA PHE A 141 -3.08 -14.48 -4.79
C PHE A 141 -4.41 -14.02 -5.35
N LYS A 142 -4.60 -14.16 -6.66
CA LYS A 142 -5.84 -13.79 -7.37
C LYS A 142 -7.09 -14.46 -6.77
N ASN A 143 -6.97 -15.69 -6.31
CA ASN A 143 -8.07 -16.47 -5.74
C ASN A 143 -8.21 -16.33 -4.21
N SER A 144 -7.43 -15.44 -3.59
CA SER A 144 -7.47 -15.19 -2.15
C SER A 144 -7.28 -13.69 -1.87
N ALA A 145 -7.86 -12.84 -2.70
CA ALA A 145 -7.81 -11.39 -2.54
C ALA A 145 -8.94 -10.88 -1.63
N LEU A 146 -8.83 -9.63 -1.23
CA LEU A 146 -9.83 -8.85 -0.52
C LEU A 146 -10.12 -7.59 -1.33
N VAL A 147 -11.39 -7.27 -1.54
CA VAL A 147 -11.86 -5.98 -2.04
C VAL A 147 -12.60 -5.30 -0.90
N ALA A 148 -12.19 -4.10 -0.52
CA ALA A 148 -12.80 -3.34 0.55
C ALA A 148 -13.23 -1.96 0.07
N VAL A 149 -14.41 -1.53 0.50
CA VAL A 149 -14.99 -0.22 0.18
C VAL A 149 -15.32 0.53 1.46
N SER A 150 -15.12 1.84 1.46
CA SER A 150 -15.43 2.65 2.64
C SER A 150 -16.89 3.06 2.70
N THR A 151 -17.38 3.32 3.91
CA THR A 151 -18.72 3.93 4.13
C THR A 151 -18.84 5.29 3.47
N GLY A 152 -17.77 6.10 3.48
CA GLY A 152 -17.75 7.39 2.81
C GLY A 152 -17.91 7.29 1.29
N LEU A 153 -17.34 6.25 0.65
CA LEU A 153 -17.53 5.99 -0.78
C LEU A 153 -18.99 5.61 -1.09
N LEU A 154 -19.57 4.75 -0.27
CA LEU A 154 -20.95 4.29 -0.44
C LEU A 154 -21.99 5.41 -0.23
N GLN A 155 -21.68 6.40 0.61
CA GLN A 155 -22.54 7.55 0.90
C GLN A 155 -22.34 8.70 -0.11
N GLY A 156 -21.13 8.85 -0.64
CA GLY A 156 -20.73 9.99 -1.48
C GLY A 156 -20.86 9.75 -2.97
N MET A 157 -21.04 8.51 -3.42
CA MET A 157 -21.08 8.14 -4.83
C MET A 157 -22.41 7.49 -5.23
N THR A 158 -22.76 7.64 -6.50
CA THR A 158 -23.89 6.92 -7.10
C THR A 158 -23.58 5.42 -7.23
N ARG A 159 -24.60 4.62 -7.43
CA ARG A 159 -24.47 3.16 -7.59
C ARG A 159 -23.55 2.78 -8.74
N GLU A 160 -23.69 3.48 -9.85
CA GLU A 160 -22.91 3.28 -11.07
C GLU A 160 -21.43 3.63 -10.85
N GLU A 161 -21.15 4.69 -10.11
CA GLU A 161 -19.78 5.07 -9.74
C GLU A 161 -19.15 4.05 -8.80
N VAL A 162 -19.87 3.58 -7.78
CA VAL A 162 -19.41 2.51 -6.89
C VAL A 162 -19.11 1.23 -7.67
N GLU A 163 -19.98 0.84 -8.62
CA GLU A 163 -19.73 -0.32 -9.50
C GLU A 163 -18.46 -0.13 -10.34
N ALA A 164 -18.23 1.06 -10.89
CA ALA A 164 -17.03 1.35 -11.65
C ALA A 164 -15.75 1.23 -10.81
N VAL A 165 -15.77 1.75 -9.58
CA VAL A 165 -14.66 1.62 -8.63
C VAL A 165 -14.40 0.15 -8.28
N ILE A 166 -15.44 -0.62 -7.94
CA ILE A 166 -15.30 -2.06 -7.67
C ILE A 166 -14.73 -2.79 -8.88
N GLY A 167 -15.20 -2.48 -10.09
CA GLY A 167 -14.68 -3.06 -11.33
C GLY A 167 -13.18 -2.76 -11.52
N HIS A 168 -12.75 -1.57 -11.20
CA HIS A 168 -11.35 -1.16 -11.22
C HIS A 168 -10.49 -1.97 -10.23
N GLU A 169 -10.96 -2.11 -8.98
CA GLU A 169 -10.25 -2.91 -7.96
C GLU A 169 -10.15 -4.40 -8.35
N VAL A 170 -11.22 -4.98 -8.88
CA VAL A 170 -11.21 -6.36 -9.37
C VAL A 170 -10.27 -6.52 -10.57
N ALA A 171 -10.15 -5.52 -11.45
CA ALA A 171 -9.21 -5.55 -12.57
C ALA A 171 -7.76 -5.61 -12.09
N HIS A 172 -7.39 -4.88 -11.03
CA HIS A 172 -6.07 -4.97 -10.40
C HIS A 172 -5.75 -6.39 -9.90
N ILE A 173 -6.73 -7.07 -9.29
CA ILE A 173 -6.57 -8.46 -8.86
C ILE A 173 -6.36 -9.37 -10.07
N ALA A 174 -7.20 -9.23 -11.11
CA ALA A 174 -7.13 -10.05 -12.33
C ALA A 174 -5.80 -9.89 -13.07
N ASN A 175 -5.28 -8.66 -13.14
CA ASN A 175 -3.98 -8.36 -13.75
C ASN A 175 -2.80 -8.89 -12.91
N GLY A 176 -2.99 -9.11 -11.60
CA GLY A 176 -1.91 -9.48 -10.68
C GLY A 176 -1.01 -8.30 -10.31
N ASP A 177 -1.56 -7.09 -10.31
CA ASP A 177 -0.81 -5.85 -10.04
C ASP A 177 -0.16 -5.85 -8.66
N MET A 178 -0.76 -6.55 -7.67
CA MET A 178 -0.19 -6.72 -6.34
C MET A 178 1.19 -7.38 -6.37
N VAL A 179 1.36 -8.43 -7.20
CA VAL A 179 2.65 -9.11 -7.37
C VAL A 179 3.63 -8.21 -8.10
N THR A 180 3.20 -7.53 -9.15
CA THR A 180 4.03 -6.61 -9.94
C THR A 180 4.57 -5.48 -9.06
N MET A 181 3.70 -4.84 -8.27
CA MET A 181 4.09 -3.78 -7.33
C MET A 181 5.05 -4.30 -6.26
N THR A 182 4.83 -5.53 -5.77
CA THR A 182 5.73 -6.16 -4.79
C THR A 182 7.12 -6.43 -5.37
N LEU A 183 7.21 -6.88 -6.62
CA LEU A 183 8.51 -7.07 -7.29
C LEU A 183 9.24 -5.74 -7.47
N ILE A 184 8.55 -4.69 -7.89
CA ILE A 184 9.12 -3.34 -7.99
C ILE A 184 9.61 -2.88 -6.61
N GLN A 185 8.79 -3.06 -5.56
CA GLN A 185 9.16 -2.72 -4.19
C GLN A 185 10.39 -3.50 -3.71
N GLY A 186 10.50 -4.79 -4.06
CA GLY A 186 11.66 -5.62 -3.76
C GLY A 186 12.95 -5.08 -4.38
N VAL A 187 12.89 -4.66 -5.65
CA VAL A 187 14.01 -4.00 -6.33
C VAL A 187 14.38 -2.70 -5.63
N MET A 188 13.41 -1.83 -5.37
CA MET A 188 13.63 -0.55 -4.70
C MET A 188 14.25 -0.73 -3.32
N ASN A 189 13.72 -1.65 -2.51
CA ASN A 189 14.26 -1.98 -1.19
C ASN A 189 15.70 -2.50 -1.27
N THR A 190 16.02 -3.32 -2.28
CA THR A 190 17.38 -3.81 -2.53
C THR A 190 18.35 -2.66 -2.72
N PHE A 191 17.98 -1.69 -3.57
CA PHE A 191 18.80 -0.50 -3.78
C PHE A 191 18.98 0.32 -2.50
N VAL A 192 17.91 0.53 -1.75
CA VAL A 192 17.96 1.27 -0.47
C VAL A 192 18.88 0.59 0.53
N VAL A 193 18.77 -0.72 0.71
CA VAL A 193 19.64 -1.50 1.60
C VAL A 193 21.10 -1.46 1.14
N PHE A 194 21.35 -1.67 -0.14
CA PHE A 194 22.69 -1.64 -0.72
C PHE A 194 23.35 -0.27 -0.56
N LEU A 195 22.70 0.79 -1.06
CA LEU A 195 23.25 2.15 -1.02
C LEU A 195 23.46 2.65 0.41
N SER A 196 22.54 2.38 1.32
CA SER A 196 22.69 2.79 2.73
C SER A 196 23.94 2.18 3.38
N ARG A 197 24.29 0.94 3.02
CA ARG A 197 25.50 0.27 3.52
C ARG A 197 26.77 0.81 2.89
N VAL A 198 26.76 1.07 1.56
CA VAL A 198 27.89 1.67 0.86
C VAL A 198 28.19 3.07 1.40
N ILE A 199 27.17 3.90 1.56
CA ILE A 199 27.31 5.26 2.11
C ILE A 199 27.80 5.20 3.56
N GLY A 200 27.19 4.33 4.39
CA GLY A 200 27.63 4.14 5.78
C GLY A 200 29.10 3.75 5.90
N TYR A 201 29.56 2.84 5.05
CA TYR A 201 30.97 2.46 5.00
C TYR A 201 31.88 3.62 4.55
N ALA A 202 31.49 4.37 3.55
CA ALA A 202 32.26 5.52 3.06
C ALA A 202 32.40 6.61 4.14
N VAL A 203 31.29 6.91 4.86
CA VAL A 203 31.30 7.87 5.97
C VAL A 203 32.18 7.40 7.12
N ASP A 204 32.05 6.13 7.54
CA ASP A 204 32.87 5.54 8.60
C ASP A 204 34.37 5.55 8.24
N SER A 205 34.72 5.22 6.98
CA SER A 205 36.07 5.30 6.47
C SER A 205 36.65 6.72 6.46
N PHE A 206 35.79 7.71 6.22
CA PHE A 206 36.20 9.12 6.21
C PHE A 206 36.43 9.65 7.62
N LEU A 207 35.57 9.27 8.57
CA LEU A 207 35.64 9.72 9.98
C LEU A 207 36.77 9.07 10.78
N ARG A 208 37.27 7.92 10.33
CA ARG A 208 38.40 7.21 10.98
C ARG A 208 39.79 7.64 10.50
N LYS A 209 39.84 8.55 9.53
CA LYS A 209 41.10 9.20 9.09
C LYS A 209 41.34 10.47 9.89
#